data_8592b4078b32cbfd74d7315ced0065b4
#
_entry.id   8592b4078b32cbfd74d7315ced0065b4
#
_cell.length_a   1.000
_cell.length_b   1.000
_cell.length_c   1.000
_cell.angle_alpha   90.00
_cell.angle_beta   90.00
_cell.angle_gamma   90.00
#
_symmetry.space_group_name_H-M   'P 1'
#
loop_
_entity.id
_entity.type
_entity.pdbx_description
1 polymer ?
#
loop_
_entity_poly.entity_id
_entity_poly.type
_entity_poly.pdbx_seq_one_letter_code
_entity_poly.pdbx_strand_id
1 'polypeptide(L)'
;MNEELLVLDYLEGLLLGRLWSDTDFENRKHFGLFVIYGLLVDAIVLYIYISGKGLLNFGVIGPIHIAVFTLLFLANPFISFRYYRMPWWGKILVLAVKIFKSYLIVSYTVSLFLPRLSVQIDDLQDFLMTYLNGTLEKYTEKFQASAGSFSTVLGVLSGGVHVVGTVLLYMLAAMIIPGLIYLAIRLVQYVWDWVVNTLIIKRFFPQRK
;
A
#
# COMPACT_ATOMS: atom_id res chain seq x y z
N MET A 1 -26.96 19.14 -4.10
CA MET A 1 -26.54 17.93 -3.36
C MET A 1 -25.20 18.29 -2.75
N ASN A 2 -25.13 18.40 -1.42
CA ASN A 2 -24.02 19.04 -0.71
C ASN A 2 -22.74 18.25 -0.90
N GLU A 3 -21.63 18.91 -1.19
CA GLU A 3 -20.29 18.29 -1.36
C GLU A 3 -19.86 17.49 -0.13
N GLU A 4 -20.27 17.90 1.06
CA GLU A 4 -19.99 17.19 2.32
C GLU A 4 -20.61 15.79 2.38
N LEU A 5 -21.83 15.61 1.83
CA LEU A 5 -22.47 14.28 1.73
C LEU A 5 -21.71 13.37 0.79
N LEU A 6 -21.14 13.91 -0.30
CA LEU A 6 -20.32 13.16 -1.24
C LEU A 6 -19.01 12.64 -0.63
N VAL A 7 -18.39 13.39 0.27
CA VAL A 7 -17.15 12.96 0.97
C VAL A 7 -17.45 11.84 1.96
N LEU A 8 -18.55 11.95 2.73
CA LEU A 8 -18.97 10.91 3.67
C LEU A 8 -19.32 9.60 2.94
N ASP A 9 -20.08 9.67 1.86
CA ASP A 9 -20.41 8.51 1.02
C ASP A 9 -19.17 7.84 0.45
N TYR A 10 -18.18 8.65 0.05
CA TYR A 10 -16.90 8.13 -0.42
C TYR A 10 -16.13 7.40 0.68
N LEU A 11 -16.06 7.98 1.89
CA LEU A 11 -15.41 7.37 3.05
C LEU A 11 -16.12 6.09 3.48
N GLU A 12 -17.45 6.11 3.52
CA GLU A 12 -18.25 4.91 3.82
C GLU A 12 -17.96 3.79 2.80
N GLY A 13 -18.01 4.09 1.51
CA GLY A 13 -17.71 3.13 0.46
C GLY A 13 -16.28 2.57 0.52
N LEU A 14 -15.30 3.45 0.83
CA LEU A 14 -13.90 3.07 1.00
C LEU A 14 -13.70 2.11 2.18
N LEU A 15 -14.29 2.43 3.33
CA LEU A 15 -14.08 1.70 4.59
C LEU A 15 -14.93 0.43 4.69
N LEU A 16 -16.20 0.49 4.25
CA LEU A 16 -17.11 -0.66 4.28
C LEU A 16 -16.79 -1.66 3.18
N GLY A 17 -16.44 -1.18 1.99
CA GLY A 17 -16.21 -1.98 0.80
C GLY A 17 -17.51 -2.30 0.04
N ARG A 18 -17.35 -2.82 -1.18
CA ARG A 18 -18.41 -3.03 -2.18
C ARG A 18 -19.63 -3.81 -1.67
N LEU A 19 -19.40 -4.82 -0.85
CA LEU A 19 -20.46 -5.73 -0.42
C LEU A 19 -21.42 -5.10 0.59
N TRP A 20 -20.96 -4.10 1.35
CA TRP A 20 -21.68 -3.53 2.49
C TRP A 20 -22.08 -2.07 2.28
N SER A 21 -21.57 -1.43 1.22
CA SER A 21 -21.88 -0.05 0.88
C SER A 21 -23.11 0.03 0.00
N ASP A 22 -24.06 0.91 0.34
CA ASP A 22 -25.22 1.25 -0.48
C ASP A 22 -24.93 2.40 -1.45
N THR A 23 -23.68 2.90 -1.46
CA THR A 23 -23.27 4.00 -2.33
C THR A 23 -22.79 3.50 -3.69
N ASP A 24 -22.86 4.34 -4.73
CA ASP A 24 -22.33 4.08 -6.08
C ASP A 24 -20.79 3.99 -6.13
N PHE A 25 -20.19 3.48 -5.06
CA PHE A 25 -18.75 3.28 -4.94
C PHE A 25 -18.17 2.36 -6.03
N GLU A 26 -19.01 1.53 -6.64
CA GLU A 26 -18.65 0.62 -7.73
C GLU A 26 -18.07 1.32 -8.96
N ASN A 27 -18.52 2.54 -9.25
CA ASN A 27 -18.09 3.31 -10.42
C ASN A 27 -16.81 4.10 -10.16
N ARG A 28 -16.27 4.10 -8.95
CA ARG A 28 -15.07 4.86 -8.62
C ARG A 28 -13.82 4.02 -8.84
N LYS A 29 -12.88 4.62 -9.55
CA LYS A 29 -11.62 3.98 -9.96
C LYS A 29 -10.78 3.59 -8.74
N HIS A 30 -10.79 2.31 -8.37
CA HIS A 30 -9.96 1.75 -7.30
C HIS A 30 -8.45 1.92 -7.54
N PHE A 31 -8.03 2.18 -8.78
CA PHE A 31 -6.64 2.41 -9.14
C PHE A 31 -6.03 3.62 -8.39
N GLY A 32 -6.79 4.71 -8.22
CA GLY A 32 -6.31 5.86 -7.44
C GLY A 32 -5.99 5.51 -5.97
N LEU A 33 -6.80 4.66 -5.36
CA LEU A 33 -6.58 4.22 -3.97
C LEU A 33 -5.34 3.36 -3.81
N PHE A 34 -5.07 2.50 -4.79
CA PHE A 34 -3.87 1.68 -4.85
C PHE A 34 -2.61 2.53 -4.89
N VAL A 35 -2.57 3.54 -5.77
CA VAL A 35 -1.43 4.45 -5.90
C VAL A 35 -1.25 5.29 -4.63
N ILE A 36 -2.34 5.88 -4.10
CA ILE A 36 -2.29 6.68 -2.89
C ILE A 36 -1.80 5.85 -1.70
N TYR A 37 -2.24 4.61 -1.58
CA TYR A 37 -1.77 3.72 -0.52
C TYR A 37 -0.27 3.43 -0.65
N GLY A 38 0.21 3.12 -1.85
CA GLY A 38 1.65 2.91 -2.11
C GLY A 38 2.47 4.13 -1.70
N LEU A 39 2.10 5.31 -2.20
CA LEU A 39 2.76 6.57 -1.85
C LEU A 39 2.72 6.89 -0.35
N LEU A 40 1.61 6.59 0.33
CA LEU A 40 1.50 6.79 1.77
C LEU A 40 2.49 5.90 2.53
N VAL A 41 2.57 4.62 2.17
CA VAL A 41 3.51 3.68 2.79
C VAL A 41 4.95 4.12 2.55
N ASP A 42 5.29 4.48 1.31
CA ASP A 42 6.62 4.94 0.94
C ASP A 42 7.02 6.22 1.71
N ALA A 43 6.10 7.18 1.83
CA ALA A 43 6.33 8.40 2.59
C ALA A 43 6.61 8.11 4.09
N ILE A 44 5.86 7.17 4.68
CA ILE A 44 6.07 6.76 6.08
C ILE A 44 7.42 6.05 6.25
N VAL A 45 7.73 5.10 5.35
CA VAL A 45 8.99 4.36 5.37
C VAL A 45 10.18 5.32 5.22
N LEU A 46 10.10 6.23 4.24
CA LEU A 46 11.14 7.23 3.99
C LEU A 46 11.31 8.18 5.17
N TYR A 47 10.19 8.65 5.76
CA TYR A 47 10.25 9.50 6.96
C TYR A 47 10.95 8.81 8.13
N ILE A 48 10.59 7.55 8.44
CA ILE A 48 11.21 6.78 9.53
C ILE A 48 12.68 6.55 9.22
N TYR A 49 13.02 6.22 7.98
CA TYR A 49 14.38 5.97 7.54
C TYR A 49 15.26 7.21 7.67
N ILE A 50 14.79 8.39 7.21
CA ILE A 50 15.56 9.64 7.26
C ILE A 50 15.65 10.21 8.69
N SER A 51 14.52 10.19 9.42
CA SER A 51 14.47 10.83 10.74
C SER A 51 15.05 9.96 11.87
N GLY A 52 15.17 8.65 11.65
CA GLY A 52 15.49 7.67 12.70
C GLY A 52 14.42 7.58 13.80
N LYS A 53 13.30 8.26 13.65
CA LYS A 53 12.22 8.36 14.64
C LYS A 53 10.99 7.59 14.18
N GLY A 54 10.40 6.77 15.06
CA GLY A 54 9.13 6.14 14.80
C GLY A 54 7.99 7.17 14.62
N LEU A 55 7.19 7.02 13.58
CA LEU A 55 5.99 7.81 13.35
C LEU A 55 4.78 7.00 13.83
N LEU A 56 4.03 7.48 14.83
CA LEU A 56 2.79 6.83 15.32
C LEU A 56 2.93 5.31 15.56
N ASN A 57 4.12 4.84 15.94
CA ASN A 57 4.45 3.41 16.08
C ASN A 57 4.26 2.56 14.81
N PHE A 58 4.23 3.17 13.63
CA PHE A 58 4.24 2.42 12.38
C PHE A 58 5.48 1.52 12.31
N GLY A 59 5.30 0.32 11.78
CA GLY A 59 6.38 -0.67 11.65
C GLY A 59 6.64 -1.50 12.92
N VAL A 60 6.02 -1.18 14.07
CA VAL A 60 6.11 -1.97 15.30
C VAL A 60 4.94 -2.94 15.35
N ILE A 61 5.16 -4.18 14.94
CA ILE A 61 4.13 -5.24 14.95
C ILE A 61 4.51 -6.29 15.98
N GLY A 62 3.68 -6.42 17.02
CA GLY A 62 3.76 -7.50 18.00
C GLY A 62 2.63 -8.51 17.83
N PRO A 63 2.67 -9.64 18.58
CA PRO A 63 1.63 -10.68 18.54
C PRO A 63 0.22 -10.14 18.81
N ILE A 64 0.10 -9.15 19.67
CA ILE A 64 -1.18 -8.49 20.00
C ILE A 64 -1.77 -7.79 18.78
N HIS A 65 -0.96 -7.08 17.99
CA HIS A 65 -1.41 -6.40 16.77
C HIS A 65 -1.94 -7.40 15.74
N ILE A 66 -1.26 -8.55 15.59
CA ILE A 66 -1.68 -9.64 14.70
C ILE A 66 -3.00 -10.24 15.19
N ALA A 67 -3.13 -10.51 16.48
CA ALA A 67 -4.35 -11.06 17.07
C ALA A 67 -5.54 -10.11 16.89
N VAL A 68 -5.37 -8.81 17.18
CA VAL A 68 -6.40 -7.78 17.00
C VAL A 68 -6.75 -7.64 15.52
N PHE A 69 -5.78 -7.60 14.63
CA PHE A 69 -6.03 -7.55 13.18
C PHE A 69 -6.86 -8.75 12.71
N THR A 70 -6.48 -9.96 13.12
CA THR A 70 -7.20 -11.20 12.78
C THR A 70 -8.64 -11.17 13.29
N LEU A 71 -8.84 -10.74 14.53
CA LEU A 71 -10.16 -10.60 15.12
C LEU A 71 -11.02 -9.59 14.34
N LEU A 72 -10.48 -8.42 14.03
CA LEU A 72 -11.18 -7.39 13.24
C LEU A 72 -11.45 -7.85 11.80
N PHE A 73 -10.53 -8.64 11.24
CA PHE A 73 -10.70 -9.22 9.91
C PHE A 73 -11.86 -10.21 9.88
N LEU A 74 -11.93 -11.12 10.83
CA LEU A 74 -12.99 -12.14 10.93
C LEU A 74 -14.34 -11.51 11.31
N ALA A 75 -14.35 -10.53 12.21
CA ALA A 75 -15.56 -9.84 12.66
C ALA A 75 -16.14 -8.86 11.61
N ASN A 76 -15.37 -8.50 10.57
CA ASN A 76 -15.74 -7.50 9.59
C ASN A 76 -17.16 -7.66 9.01
N PRO A 77 -17.58 -8.85 8.52
CA PRO A 77 -18.92 -9.00 7.96
C PRO A 77 -20.03 -8.77 8.99
N PHE A 78 -19.82 -9.20 10.25
CA PHE A 78 -20.80 -9.07 11.33
C PHE A 78 -20.95 -7.62 11.81
N ILE A 79 -19.87 -6.84 11.77
CA ILE A 79 -19.88 -5.42 12.10
C ILE A 79 -20.56 -4.61 10.99
N SER A 80 -20.36 -5.01 9.73
CA SER A 80 -20.77 -4.23 8.56
C SER A 80 -22.21 -4.47 8.10
N PHE A 81 -22.78 -5.68 8.28
CA PHE A 81 -24.06 -6.05 7.67
C PHE A 81 -25.28 -5.25 8.16
N ARG A 82 -25.19 -4.60 9.34
CA ARG A 82 -26.24 -3.76 9.90
C ARG A 82 -25.89 -2.28 9.92
N TYR A 83 -24.81 -1.86 9.28
CA TYR A 83 -24.29 -0.50 9.35
C TYR A 83 -25.36 0.57 9.07
N TYR A 84 -26.14 0.43 7.99
CA TYR A 84 -27.16 1.43 7.64
C TYR A 84 -28.40 1.44 8.57
N ARG A 85 -28.55 0.42 9.41
CA ARG A 85 -29.61 0.33 10.41
C ARG A 85 -29.18 0.80 11.80
N MET A 86 -27.92 1.16 11.96
CA MET A 86 -27.39 1.63 13.23
C MET A 86 -27.68 3.11 13.43
N PRO A 87 -27.82 3.56 14.70
CA PRO A 87 -27.87 4.97 15.02
C PRO A 87 -26.52 5.62 14.64
N TRP A 88 -26.53 6.95 14.48
CA TRP A 88 -25.37 7.71 14.01
C TRP A 88 -24.08 7.44 14.81
N TRP A 89 -24.16 7.32 16.12
CA TRP A 89 -23.01 7.00 16.99
C TRP A 89 -22.46 5.59 16.71
N GLY A 90 -23.34 4.62 16.39
CA GLY A 90 -22.92 3.27 16.00
C GLY A 90 -22.18 3.26 14.66
N LYS A 91 -22.60 4.08 13.70
CA LYS A 91 -21.90 4.27 12.42
C LYS A 91 -20.49 4.82 12.63
N ILE A 92 -20.35 5.87 13.49
CA ILE A 92 -19.05 6.44 13.82
C ILE A 92 -18.13 5.37 14.44
N LEU A 93 -18.63 4.57 15.38
CA LEU A 93 -17.86 3.51 16.00
C LEU A 93 -17.37 2.48 14.96
N VAL A 94 -18.25 2.06 14.05
CA VAL A 94 -17.88 1.12 12.98
C VAL A 94 -16.81 1.72 12.08
N LEU A 95 -16.95 2.98 11.67
CA LEU A 95 -15.96 3.66 10.84
C LEU A 95 -14.62 3.80 11.59
N ALA A 96 -14.63 4.14 12.87
CA ALA A 96 -13.41 4.21 13.69
C ALA A 96 -12.69 2.86 13.76
N VAL A 97 -13.42 1.75 13.97
CA VAL A 97 -12.85 0.41 13.94
C VAL A 97 -12.25 0.06 12.57
N LYS A 98 -12.90 0.49 11.48
CA LYS A 98 -12.39 0.30 10.11
C LYS A 98 -11.13 1.12 9.84
N ILE A 99 -11.07 2.36 10.32
CA ILE A 99 -9.87 3.21 10.24
C ILE A 99 -8.74 2.55 11.02
N PHE A 100 -9.01 2.08 12.24
CA PHE A 100 -8.00 1.38 13.04
C PHE A 100 -7.49 0.10 12.35
N LYS A 101 -8.37 -0.66 11.72
CA LYS A 101 -7.97 -1.81 10.89
C LYS A 101 -7.06 -1.37 9.73
N SER A 102 -7.39 -0.28 9.04
CA SER A 102 -6.56 0.27 7.95
C SER A 102 -5.19 0.71 8.45
N TYR A 103 -5.12 1.34 9.64
CA TYR A 103 -3.87 1.67 10.31
C TYR A 103 -3.01 0.41 10.54
N LEU A 104 -3.59 -0.70 11.03
CA LEU A 104 -2.87 -1.96 11.24
C LEU A 104 -2.33 -2.53 9.91
N ILE A 105 -3.07 -2.41 8.81
CA ILE A 105 -2.60 -2.84 7.48
C ILE A 105 -1.39 -2.01 7.04
N VAL A 106 -1.45 -0.69 7.18
CA VAL A 106 -0.33 0.20 6.86
C VAL A 106 0.88 -0.13 7.73
N SER A 107 0.68 -0.26 9.05
CA SER A 107 1.75 -0.59 9.99
C SER A 107 2.42 -1.92 9.66
N TYR A 108 1.64 -2.94 9.32
CA TYR A 108 2.15 -4.23 8.85
C TYR A 108 2.97 -4.08 7.57
N THR A 109 2.46 -3.33 6.59
CA THR A 109 3.18 -3.11 5.33
C THR A 109 4.50 -2.38 5.57
N VAL A 110 4.51 -1.32 6.38
CA VAL A 110 5.74 -0.60 6.78
C VAL A 110 6.74 -1.53 7.46
N SER A 111 6.28 -2.40 8.36
CA SER A 111 7.15 -3.36 9.05
C SER A 111 7.81 -4.38 8.12
N LEU A 112 7.21 -4.65 6.96
CA LEU A 112 7.81 -5.53 5.96
C LEU A 112 8.92 -4.82 5.15
N PHE A 113 8.80 -3.52 4.93
CA PHE A 113 9.75 -2.77 4.10
C PHE A 113 10.92 -2.20 4.89
N LEU A 114 10.67 -1.67 6.08
CA LEU A 114 11.68 -0.98 6.87
C LEU A 114 12.97 -1.80 7.10
N PRO A 115 12.91 -3.11 7.47
CA PRO A 115 14.12 -3.91 7.69
C PRO A 115 14.89 -4.23 6.39
N ARG A 116 14.30 -4.00 5.23
CA ARG A 116 14.93 -4.26 3.93
C ARG A 116 15.74 -3.07 3.40
N LEU A 117 15.63 -1.92 4.05
CA LEU A 117 16.48 -0.76 3.79
C LEU A 117 17.83 -0.98 4.47
N SER A 118 18.76 -1.63 3.76
CA SER A 118 20.05 -2.06 4.30
C SER A 118 21.16 -1.00 4.17
N VAL A 119 20.95 0.02 3.34
CA VAL A 119 21.93 1.09 3.13
C VAL A 119 21.68 2.20 4.15
N GLN A 120 22.70 2.60 4.90
CA GLN A 120 22.62 3.75 5.79
C GLN A 120 22.62 5.03 4.96
N ILE A 121 21.95 6.09 5.45
CA ILE A 121 21.86 7.37 4.72
C ILE A 121 23.24 7.97 4.49
N ASP A 122 24.13 7.85 5.46
CA ASP A 122 25.49 8.39 5.39
C ASP A 122 26.32 7.69 4.30
N ASP A 123 26.04 6.43 4.02
CA ASP A 123 26.70 5.62 2.98
C ASP A 123 25.99 5.70 1.62
N LEU A 124 24.82 6.36 1.55
CA LEU A 124 24.00 6.39 0.33
C LEU A 124 24.72 7.05 -0.84
N GLN A 125 25.45 8.13 -0.59
CA GLN A 125 26.22 8.84 -1.62
C GLN A 125 27.31 7.93 -2.20
N ASP A 126 28.08 7.28 -1.35
CA ASP A 126 29.16 6.37 -1.77
C ASP A 126 28.60 5.15 -2.50
N PHE A 127 27.50 4.61 -2.02
CA PHE A 127 26.79 3.52 -2.71
C PHE A 127 26.35 3.92 -4.12
N LEU A 128 25.73 5.09 -4.27
CA LEU A 128 25.26 5.59 -5.56
C LEU A 128 26.42 5.88 -6.52
N MET A 129 27.48 6.50 -6.02
CA MET A 129 28.68 6.78 -6.83
C MET A 129 29.38 5.51 -7.29
N THR A 130 29.52 4.53 -6.40
CA THR A 130 30.10 3.22 -6.73
C THR A 130 29.27 2.49 -7.79
N TYR A 131 27.94 2.49 -7.63
CA TYR A 131 27.03 1.88 -8.60
C TYR A 131 27.09 2.57 -9.96
N LEU A 132 27.10 3.91 -9.98
CA LEU A 132 27.16 4.70 -11.21
C LEU A 132 28.48 4.43 -11.94
N ASN A 133 29.62 4.57 -11.25
CA ASN A 133 30.95 4.39 -11.85
C ASN A 133 31.13 2.96 -12.37
N GLY A 134 30.78 1.95 -11.58
CA GLY A 134 30.88 0.55 -12.01
C GLY A 134 29.97 0.23 -13.20
N THR A 135 28.81 0.87 -13.30
CA THR A 135 27.92 0.70 -14.46
C THR A 135 28.52 1.37 -15.69
N LEU A 136 29.02 2.60 -15.58
CA LEU A 136 29.64 3.29 -16.71
C LEU A 136 30.88 2.56 -17.23
N GLU A 137 31.75 2.09 -16.34
CA GLU A 137 32.91 1.30 -16.66
C GLU A 137 32.56 0.02 -17.41
N LYS A 138 31.62 -0.76 -16.89
CA LYS A 138 31.11 -1.98 -17.51
C LYS A 138 30.59 -1.75 -18.95
N TYR A 139 29.86 -0.65 -19.17
CA TYR A 139 29.37 -0.34 -20.51
C TYR A 139 30.47 0.19 -21.43
N THR A 140 31.45 0.93 -20.91
CA THR A 140 32.62 1.38 -21.68
C THR A 140 33.46 0.21 -22.16
N GLU A 141 33.77 -0.75 -21.28
CA GLU A 141 34.47 -1.99 -21.63
C GLU A 141 33.73 -2.80 -22.73
N LYS A 142 32.39 -2.88 -22.61
CA LYS A 142 31.56 -3.60 -23.59
C LYS A 142 31.71 -3.03 -25.00
N PHE A 143 31.89 -1.71 -25.14
CA PHE A 143 32.07 -1.06 -26.44
C PHE A 143 33.52 -0.92 -26.89
N GLN A 144 34.50 -1.22 -26.03
CA GLN A 144 35.93 -1.06 -26.33
C GLN A 144 36.36 -1.83 -27.55
N ALA A 145 35.89 -3.08 -27.71
CA ALA A 145 36.24 -3.95 -28.84
C ALA A 145 35.60 -3.52 -30.17
N SER A 146 34.43 -2.85 -30.12
CA SER A 146 33.63 -2.55 -31.33
C SER A 146 33.68 -1.09 -31.76
N ALA A 147 33.95 -0.15 -30.85
CA ALA A 147 33.83 1.29 -31.09
C ALA A 147 35.15 2.09 -30.95
N GLY A 148 36.25 1.44 -30.55
CA GLY A 148 37.54 2.08 -30.43
C GLY A 148 37.51 3.39 -29.61
N SER A 149 37.91 4.51 -30.21
CA SER A 149 37.93 5.84 -29.56
C SER A 149 36.57 6.37 -29.10
N PHE A 150 35.46 5.83 -29.65
CA PHE A 150 34.08 6.21 -29.28
C PHE A 150 33.52 5.35 -28.15
N SER A 151 34.25 4.34 -27.65
CA SER A 151 33.80 3.43 -26.59
C SER A 151 33.37 4.16 -25.33
N THR A 152 34.09 5.20 -24.93
CA THR A 152 33.78 6.02 -23.74
C THR A 152 32.45 6.75 -23.92
N VAL A 153 32.21 7.37 -25.08
CA VAL A 153 30.96 8.09 -25.37
C VAL A 153 29.76 7.14 -25.36
N LEU A 154 29.88 6.00 -26.04
CA LEU A 154 28.83 4.99 -26.10
C LEU A 154 28.63 4.33 -24.73
N GLY A 155 29.70 4.12 -23.98
CA GLY A 155 29.65 3.58 -22.61
C GLY A 155 28.88 4.52 -21.67
N VAL A 156 29.21 5.80 -21.68
CA VAL A 156 28.52 6.80 -20.84
C VAL A 156 27.03 6.94 -21.22
N LEU A 157 26.71 7.00 -22.52
CA LEU A 157 25.32 7.07 -22.96
C LEU A 157 24.52 5.82 -22.59
N SER A 158 25.05 4.65 -22.89
CA SER A 158 24.36 3.38 -22.60
C SER A 158 24.29 3.09 -21.10
N GLY A 159 25.37 3.33 -20.37
CA GLY A 159 25.42 3.20 -18.92
C GLY A 159 24.48 4.20 -18.23
N GLY A 160 24.45 5.45 -18.69
CA GLY A 160 23.53 6.48 -18.20
C GLY A 160 22.05 6.10 -18.39
N VAL A 161 21.68 5.63 -19.59
CA VAL A 161 20.31 5.15 -19.86
C VAL A 161 19.97 3.95 -18.97
N HIS A 162 20.91 3.02 -18.76
CA HIS A 162 20.72 1.87 -17.88
C HIS A 162 20.49 2.30 -16.43
N VAL A 163 21.32 3.22 -15.91
CA VAL A 163 21.16 3.75 -14.54
C VAL A 163 19.80 4.43 -14.36
N VAL A 164 19.43 5.34 -15.28
CA VAL A 164 18.13 6.02 -15.22
C VAL A 164 16.97 5.02 -15.29
N GLY A 165 17.04 4.06 -16.21
CA GLY A 165 16.01 3.00 -16.33
C GLY A 165 15.89 2.16 -15.05
N THR A 166 17.01 1.81 -14.44
CA THR A 166 17.04 1.05 -13.19
C THR A 166 16.45 1.85 -12.02
N VAL A 167 16.80 3.11 -11.88
CA VAL A 167 16.25 4.00 -10.84
C VAL A 167 14.74 4.15 -11.01
N LEU A 168 14.26 4.40 -12.23
CA LEU A 168 12.83 4.48 -12.51
C LEU A 168 12.09 3.17 -12.19
N LEU A 169 12.70 2.03 -12.51
CA LEU A 169 12.11 0.72 -12.21
C LEU A 169 12.01 0.49 -10.70
N TYR A 170 13.02 0.84 -9.92
CA TYR A 170 12.97 0.74 -8.45
C TYR A 170 11.94 1.70 -7.85
N MET A 171 11.84 2.93 -8.35
CA MET A 171 10.80 3.88 -7.90
C MET A 171 9.39 3.36 -8.18
N LEU A 172 9.16 2.80 -9.37
CA LEU A 172 7.88 2.17 -9.71
C LEU A 172 7.59 0.95 -8.83
N ALA A 173 8.58 0.10 -8.61
CA ALA A 173 8.44 -1.07 -7.75
C ALA A 173 8.12 -0.68 -6.30
N ALA A 174 8.81 0.32 -5.76
CA ALA A 174 8.54 0.84 -4.42
C ALA A 174 7.08 1.27 -4.28
N MET A 175 6.53 2.00 -5.25
CA MET A 175 5.14 2.44 -5.23
C MET A 175 4.14 1.29 -5.44
N ILE A 176 4.44 0.36 -6.36
CA ILE A 176 3.50 -0.71 -6.75
C ILE A 176 3.42 -1.80 -5.69
N ILE A 177 4.54 -2.24 -5.11
CA ILE A 177 4.55 -3.41 -4.21
C ILE A 177 3.70 -3.19 -2.95
N PRO A 178 3.78 -2.06 -2.22
CA PRO A 178 2.90 -1.81 -1.07
C PRO A 178 1.43 -1.76 -1.48
N GLY A 179 1.13 -1.17 -2.64
CA GLY A 179 -0.20 -1.14 -3.20
C GLY A 179 -0.76 -2.55 -3.51
N LEU A 180 0.07 -3.45 -4.05
CA LEU A 180 -0.32 -4.86 -4.28
C LEU A 180 -0.63 -5.59 -2.97
N ILE A 181 0.13 -5.36 -1.91
CA ILE A 181 -0.15 -5.93 -0.59
C ILE A 181 -1.53 -5.47 -0.09
N TYR A 182 -1.82 -4.18 -0.21
CA TYR A 182 -3.12 -3.64 0.14
C TYR A 182 -4.26 -4.29 -0.65
N LEU A 183 -4.10 -4.41 -1.98
CA LEU A 183 -5.10 -5.05 -2.83
C LEU A 183 -5.30 -6.53 -2.48
N ALA A 184 -4.22 -7.26 -2.21
CA ALA A 184 -4.29 -8.66 -1.81
C ALA A 184 -5.09 -8.84 -0.50
N ILE A 185 -4.78 -8.05 0.52
CA ILE A 185 -5.52 -8.08 1.81
C ILE A 185 -7.00 -7.73 1.58
N ARG A 186 -7.28 -6.74 0.74
CA ARG A 186 -8.66 -6.32 0.43
C ARG A 186 -9.42 -7.39 -0.35
N LEU A 187 -8.78 -8.07 -1.29
CA LEU A 187 -9.36 -9.18 -2.04
C LEU A 187 -9.72 -10.33 -1.11
N VAL A 188 -8.80 -10.74 -0.24
CA VAL A 188 -9.04 -11.80 0.75
C VAL A 188 -10.19 -11.42 1.69
N GLN A 189 -10.24 -10.15 2.12
CA GLN A 189 -11.35 -9.63 2.93
C GLN A 189 -12.68 -9.70 2.18
N TYR A 190 -12.70 -9.33 0.91
CA TYR A 190 -13.91 -9.40 0.09
C TYR A 190 -14.42 -10.84 -0.05
N VAL A 191 -13.53 -11.79 -0.30
CA VAL A 191 -13.88 -13.22 -0.38
C VAL A 191 -14.45 -13.71 0.95
N TRP A 192 -13.83 -13.37 2.07
CA TRP A 192 -14.31 -13.71 3.40
C TRP A 192 -15.71 -13.12 3.66
N ASP A 193 -15.87 -11.84 3.41
CA ASP A 193 -17.17 -11.14 3.58
C ASP A 193 -18.26 -11.78 2.71
N TRP A 194 -17.94 -12.15 1.47
CA TRP A 194 -18.86 -12.83 0.57
C TRP A 194 -19.28 -14.21 1.09
N VAL A 195 -18.31 -15.00 1.58
CA VAL A 195 -18.57 -16.33 2.16
C VAL A 195 -19.50 -16.20 3.37
N VAL A 196 -19.17 -15.34 4.32
CA VAL A 196 -19.97 -15.13 5.54
C VAL A 196 -21.36 -14.57 5.19
N ASN A 197 -21.46 -13.62 4.26
CA ASN A 197 -22.73 -13.08 3.81
C ASN A 197 -23.62 -14.18 3.21
N THR A 198 -23.06 -15.03 2.36
CA THR A 198 -23.84 -16.06 1.62
C THR A 198 -24.24 -17.23 2.53
N LEU A 199 -23.31 -17.73 3.35
CA LEU A 199 -23.55 -18.95 4.14
C LEU A 199 -24.22 -18.68 5.49
N ILE A 200 -23.94 -17.51 6.10
CA ILE A 200 -24.40 -17.21 7.45
C ILE A 200 -25.47 -16.12 7.42
N ILE A 201 -25.16 -14.92 6.92
CA ILE A 201 -26.04 -13.76 7.09
C ILE A 201 -27.34 -13.95 6.34
N LYS A 202 -27.30 -14.33 5.06
CA LYS A 202 -28.51 -14.55 4.24
C LYS A 202 -29.36 -15.69 4.77
N ARG A 203 -28.75 -16.71 5.40
CA ARG A 203 -29.46 -17.88 5.91
C ARG A 203 -30.10 -17.64 7.27
N PHE A 204 -29.39 -16.99 8.19
CA PHE A 204 -29.84 -16.81 9.57
C PHE A 204 -30.50 -15.45 9.82
N PHE A 205 -30.20 -14.45 9.00
CA PHE A 205 -30.73 -13.10 9.11
C PHE A 205 -31.37 -12.65 7.79
N PRO A 206 -32.46 -13.32 7.33
CA PRO A 206 -33.11 -12.93 6.09
C PRO A 206 -33.53 -11.47 6.19
N GLN A 207 -33.09 -10.65 5.25
CA GLN A 207 -33.52 -9.26 5.19
C GLN A 207 -35.02 -9.24 4.88
N ARG A 208 -35.80 -8.92 5.90
CA ARG A 208 -37.21 -8.50 5.64
C ARG A 208 -37.12 -7.20 4.85
N LYS A 209 -37.54 -7.28 3.59
CA LYS A 209 -37.73 -6.11 2.72
C LYS A 209 -38.69 -5.12 3.38
#